data_a007237e7e35cb9ce09065aa673f4410
#
_entry.id   a007237e7e35cb9ce09065aa673f4410
#
_cell.length_a   1.000
_cell.length_b   1.000
_cell.length_c   1.000
_cell.angle_alpha   90.00
_cell.angle_beta   90.00
_cell.angle_gamma   90.00
#
_symmetry.space_group_name_H-M   'P 1'
#
loop_
_entity.id
_entity.type
_entity.pdbx_description
1 polymer ?
#
loop_
_entity_poly.entity_id
_entity_poly.type
_entity_poly.pdbx_seq_one_letter_code
_entity_poly.pdbx_strand_id
1 'polypeptide(L)'
;MRRRDLITLIGGAAALPLAARAQRPKKFPLIGVLVSASPPHPFADAFWRGLHALGYSDGENIKVEFRYTDGRSDRAEEYAEELVRLSPDVIVAHYALAVSAAMRATRTIPIVMAPHGAPLQLGIIDSLARPGGKVTGLSGMDAEIGGKRVELLRELIPNLRSIAALAATPTNPYSGPFVEDLRLGVTRAGLRFEPILIGGPSEFRSAFATMAKAEAQAVIVMPFFDPHRVILVELAAKHRLAYMSGSRDATAAGGLVSMAANFPELYERAAFYVDKILKGAKPADLPVEQPTKFQVAINMKTAQALGLTISPTLLAQTDEVIE
;
A
#
# COMPACT_ATOMS: atom_id res chain seq x y z
N MET A 1 -22.28 -84.14 -15.92
CA MET A 1 -22.02 -82.68 -15.80
C MET A 1 -20.53 -82.53 -15.64
N ARG A 2 -19.87 -81.95 -16.65
CA ARG A 2 -18.40 -81.92 -16.75
C ARG A 2 -17.83 -80.71 -16.11
N ARG A 3 -16.78 -80.86 -15.30
CA ARG A 3 -16.05 -79.87 -14.52
C ARG A 3 -15.40 -78.72 -15.33
N ARG A 4 -15.76 -78.55 -16.62
CA ARG A 4 -15.15 -77.57 -17.55
C ARG A 4 -15.96 -76.25 -17.67
N ASP A 5 -17.22 -76.16 -17.21
CA ASP A 5 -18.09 -75.03 -17.48
C ASP A 5 -18.10 -74.01 -16.35
N LEU A 6 -17.28 -74.20 -15.26
CA LEU A 6 -17.24 -73.30 -14.11
C LEU A 6 -16.06 -72.32 -14.13
N ILE A 7 -15.19 -72.35 -15.16
CA ILE A 7 -13.97 -71.53 -15.18
C ILE A 7 -14.15 -70.27 -16.08
N THR A 8 -15.20 -70.19 -16.89
CA THR A 8 -15.39 -69.05 -17.85
C THR A 8 -16.25 -67.93 -17.28
N LEU A 9 -16.74 -67.99 -16.04
CA LEU A 9 -17.60 -66.94 -15.46
C LEU A 9 -16.90 -66.06 -14.40
N ILE A 10 -15.64 -66.30 -14.07
CA ILE A 10 -14.88 -65.51 -13.06
C ILE A 10 -13.86 -64.55 -13.71
N GLY A 11 -13.66 -64.59 -15.04
CA GLY A 11 -12.69 -63.77 -15.77
C GLY A 11 -13.18 -62.37 -16.18
N GLY A 12 -14.48 -62.06 -16.02
CA GLY A 12 -15.11 -60.84 -16.57
C GLY A 12 -15.33 -59.67 -15.60
N ALA A 13 -15.08 -59.86 -14.27
CA ALA A 13 -15.46 -58.88 -13.28
C ALA A 13 -14.31 -58.05 -12.65
N ALA A 14 -13.06 -58.25 -13.11
CA ALA A 14 -11.87 -57.60 -12.52
C ALA A 14 -11.28 -56.45 -13.34
N ALA A 15 -11.96 -55.98 -14.40
CA ALA A 15 -11.41 -54.97 -15.33
C ALA A 15 -12.15 -53.60 -15.34
N LEU A 16 -12.92 -53.24 -14.33
CA LEU A 16 -13.46 -51.91 -14.19
C LEU A 16 -13.62 -51.62 -12.70
N PRO A 17 -12.75 -50.83 -12.07
CA PRO A 17 -12.84 -49.39 -12.02
C PRO A 17 -11.45 -48.70 -11.90
N LEU A 18 -10.68 -48.59 -12.96
CA LEU A 18 -9.47 -47.76 -12.99
C LEU A 18 -9.65 -46.48 -13.81
N ALA A 19 -10.78 -46.36 -14.50
CA ALA A 19 -11.03 -45.18 -15.37
C ALA A 19 -11.91 -44.09 -14.75
N ALA A 20 -12.37 -44.22 -13.51
CA ALA A 20 -13.21 -43.21 -12.83
C ALA A 20 -12.45 -42.45 -11.74
N ARG A 21 -11.13 -42.26 -11.85
CA ARG A 21 -10.50 -41.04 -11.34
C ARG A 21 -10.84 -39.92 -12.33
N ALA A 22 -12.12 -39.57 -12.39
CA ALA A 22 -12.58 -38.34 -12.98
C ALA A 22 -11.64 -37.25 -12.45
N GLN A 23 -10.94 -36.59 -13.36
CA GLN A 23 -10.20 -35.39 -13.09
C GLN A 23 -11.13 -34.46 -12.30
N ARG A 24 -10.98 -34.43 -10.97
CA ARG A 24 -11.52 -33.32 -10.20
C ARG A 24 -10.95 -32.08 -10.88
N PRO A 25 -11.77 -31.14 -11.33
CA PRO A 25 -11.26 -29.93 -11.95
C PRO A 25 -10.20 -29.41 -11.00
N LYS A 26 -8.99 -29.21 -11.52
CA LYS A 26 -7.84 -28.75 -10.73
C LYS A 26 -8.25 -27.39 -10.19
N LYS A 27 -8.69 -27.35 -8.93
CA LYS A 27 -9.11 -26.10 -8.28
C LYS A 27 -7.83 -25.30 -8.09
N PHE A 28 -7.62 -24.31 -8.96
CA PHE A 28 -6.51 -23.39 -8.80
C PHE A 28 -6.68 -22.60 -7.50
N PRO A 29 -5.59 -22.31 -6.78
CA PRO A 29 -5.64 -21.38 -5.67
C PRO A 29 -6.26 -20.05 -6.13
N LEU A 30 -7.13 -19.48 -5.29
CA LEU A 30 -7.80 -18.21 -5.53
C LEU A 30 -7.17 -17.12 -4.67
N ILE A 31 -6.72 -16.05 -5.30
CA ILE A 31 -6.19 -14.86 -4.64
C ILE A 31 -7.22 -13.74 -4.76
N GLY A 32 -7.72 -13.23 -3.64
CA GLY A 32 -8.51 -12.01 -3.62
C GLY A 32 -7.60 -10.79 -3.48
N VAL A 33 -7.80 -9.75 -4.28
CA VAL A 33 -6.99 -8.53 -4.24
C VAL A 33 -7.89 -7.32 -4.04
N LEU A 34 -7.72 -6.63 -2.91
CA LEU A 34 -8.47 -5.43 -2.54
C LEU A 34 -7.56 -4.20 -2.63
N VAL A 35 -7.84 -3.31 -3.59
CA VAL A 35 -7.01 -2.14 -3.88
C VAL A 35 -7.71 -0.86 -3.47
N SER A 36 -7.09 -0.07 -2.59
CA SER A 36 -7.62 1.22 -2.10
C SER A 36 -7.37 2.38 -3.08
N ALA A 37 -7.54 2.13 -4.38
CA ALA A 37 -7.32 3.11 -5.45
C ALA A 37 -8.27 2.83 -6.61
N SER A 38 -8.22 3.68 -7.65
CA SER A 38 -8.92 3.47 -8.92
C SER A 38 -7.99 2.79 -9.94
N PRO A 39 -8.52 1.97 -10.86
CA PRO A 39 -7.74 1.45 -11.98
C PRO A 39 -7.54 2.54 -13.07
N PRO A 40 -6.45 2.49 -13.87
CA PRO A 40 -5.29 1.62 -13.70
C PRO A 40 -4.42 2.05 -12.52
N HIS A 41 -3.83 1.11 -11.81
CA HIS A 41 -2.94 1.40 -10.68
C HIS A 41 -1.66 0.57 -10.78
N PRO A 42 -0.46 1.16 -10.59
CA PRO A 42 0.84 0.47 -10.73
C PRO A 42 1.00 -0.79 -9.87
N PHE A 43 0.22 -0.89 -8.81
CA PHE A 43 0.19 -2.09 -7.96
C PHE A 43 -0.14 -3.35 -8.75
N ALA A 44 -1.16 -3.34 -9.61
CA ALA A 44 -1.58 -4.54 -10.33
C ALA A 44 -0.45 -5.08 -11.21
N ASP A 45 0.18 -4.21 -12.00
CA ASP A 45 1.27 -4.60 -12.91
C ASP A 45 2.49 -5.12 -12.13
N ALA A 46 2.87 -4.44 -11.04
CA ALA A 46 3.99 -4.86 -10.21
C ALA A 46 3.71 -6.19 -9.50
N PHE A 47 2.51 -6.36 -8.96
CA PHE A 47 2.09 -7.61 -8.32
C PHE A 47 2.08 -8.78 -9.31
N TRP A 48 1.57 -8.55 -10.54
CA TRP A 48 1.62 -9.55 -11.62
C TRP A 48 3.04 -9.92 -12.00
N ARG A 49 3.97 -8.95 -12.12
CA ARG A 49 5.40 -9.27 -12.36
C ARG A 49 5.96 -10.18 -11.28
N GLY A 50 5.64 -9.89 -10.00
CA GLY A 50 6.05 -10.73 -8.88
C GLY A 50 5.47 -12.15 -8.96
N LEU A 51 4.19 -12.30 -9.30
CA LEU A 51 3.56 -13.62 -9.48
C LEU A 51 4.17 -14.39 -10.65
N HIS A 52 4.37 -13.75 -11.82
CA HIS A 52 4.98 -14.37 -12.98
C HIS A 52 6.42 -14.83 -12.72
N ALA A 53 7.21 -14.03 -12.00
CA ALA A 53 8.57 -14.41 -11.60
C ALA A 53 8.62 -15.65 -10.70
N LEU A 54 7.52 -15.95 -9.99
CA LEU A 54 7.34 -17.16 -9.19
C LEU A 54 6.67 -18.32 -9.93
N GLY A 55 6.40 -18.16 -11.24
CA GLY A 55 5.80 -19.17 -12.10
C GLY A 55 4.27 -19.25 -12.04
N TYR A 56 3.60 -18.21 -11.52
CA TYR A 56 2.15 -18.15 -11.48
C TYR A 56 1.59 -17.42 -12.71
N SER A 57 0.52 -17.99 -13.29
CA SER A 57 -0.23 -17.44 -14.42
C SER A 57 -1.73 -17.59 -14.18
N ASP A 58 -2.49 -16.50 -14.39
CA ASP A 58 -3.94 -16.50 -14.20
C ASP A 58 -4.63 -17.45 -15.17
N GLY A 59 -5.57 -18.25 -14.67
CA GLY A 59 -6.28 -19.26 -15.44
C GLY A 59 -5.50 -20.54 -15.78
N GLU A 60 -4.18 -20.60 -15.49
CA GLU A 60 -3.34 -21.77 -15.72
C GLU A 60 -3.03 -22.54 -14.43
N ASN A 61 -2.62 -21.82 -13.37
CA ASN A 61 -2.25 -22.41 -12.07
C ASN A 61 -2.69 -21.60 -10.86
N ILE A 62 -3.20 -20.39 -11.04
CA ILE A 62 -3.88 -19.57 -10.03
C ILE A 62 -5.10 -18.88 -10.64
N LYS A 63 -5.95 -18.31 -9.80
CA LYS A 63 -7.00 -17.36 -10.16
C LYS A 63 -6.87 -16.10 -9.30
N VAL A 64 -6.96 -14.91 -9.90
CA VAL A 64 -6.85 -13.65 -9.19
C VAL A 64 -8.09 -12.79 -9.42
N GLU A 65 -8.73 -12.36 -8.34
CA GLU A 65 -9.93 -11.52 -8.36
C GLU A 65 -9.63 -10.16 -7.75
N PHE A 66 -9.62 -9.11 -8.59
CA PHE A 66 -9.38 -7.73 -8.16
C PHE A 66 -10.67 -7.00 -7.82
N ARG A 67 -10.61 -6.15 -6.76
CA ARG A 67 -11.63 -5.16 -6.42
C ARG A 67 -10.94 -3.83 -6.11
N TYR A 68 -11.42 -2.76 -6.76
CA TYR A 68 -10.90 -1.40 -6.61
C TYR A 68 -11.93 -0.53 -5.90
N THR A 69 -11.53 0.09 -4.79
CA THR A 69 -12.47 0.82 -3.92
C THR A 69 -12.59 2.29 -4.23
N ASP A 70 -11.78 2.82 -5.14
CA ASP A 70 -11.68 4.26 -5.47
C ASP A 70 -11.42 5.14 -4.23
N GLY A 71 -10.72 4.60 -3.21
CA GLY A 71 -10.47 5.27 -1.94
C GLY A 71 -11.68 5.37 -1.01
N ARG A 72 -12.81 4.74 -1.34
CA ARG A 72 -14.05 4.80 -0.58
C ARG A 72 -14.13 3.70 0.47
N SER A 73 -14.43 4.08 1.72
CA SER A 73 -14.52 3.13 2.84
C SER A 73 -15.73 2.20 2.76
N ASP A 74 -16.88 2.71 2.30
CA ASP A 74 -18.09 1.91 2.09
C ASP A 74 -17.85 0.79 1.06
N ARG A 75 -17.21 1.12 -0.08
CA ARG A 75 -16.83 0.11 -1.08
C ARG A 75 -15.78 -0.87 -0.56
N ALA A 76 -14.86 -0.42 0.30
CA ALA A 76 -13.85 -1.31 0.84
C ALA A 76 -14.47 -2.42 1.70
N GLU A 77 -15.51 -2.12 2.48
CA GLU A 77 -16.25 -3.10 3.27
C GLU A 77 -17.05 -4.05 2.38
N GLU A 78 -17.83 -3.52 1.45
CA GLU A 78 -18.62 -4.30 0.50
C GLU A 78 -17.74 -5.29 -0.31
N TYR A 79 -16.64 -4.79 -0.89
CA TYR A 79 -15.77 -5.60 -1.72
C TYR A 79 -14.91 -6.59 -0.92
N ALA A 80 -14.57 -6.28 0.33
CA ALA A 80 -13.94 -7.25 1.21
C ALA A 80 -14.87 -8.44 1.49
N GLU A 81 -16.16 -8.18 1.76
CA GLU A 81 -17.17 -9.23 1.94
C GLU A 81 -17.41 -10.03 0.66
N GLU A 82 -17.45 -9.37 -0.52
CA GLU A 82 -17.54 -10.08 -1.80
C GLU A 82 -16.38 -11.05 -2.00
N LEU A 83 -15.16 -10.60 -1.76
CA LEU A 83 -13.97 -11.45 -1.88
C LEU A 83 -14.03 -12.63 -0.91
N VAL A 84 -14.44 -12.40 0.34
CA VAL A 84 -14.59 -13.47 1.34
C VAL A 84 -15.63 -14.51 0.91
N ARG A 85 -16.76 -14.09 0.29
CA ARG A 85 -17.75 -15.02 -0.26
C ARG A 85 -17.21 -15.95 -1.35
N LEU A 86 -16.18 -15.52 -2.08
CA LEU A 86 -15.48 -16.36 -3.05
C LEU A 86 -14.57 -17.41 -2.40
N SER A 87 -14.36 -17.31 -1.08
CA SER A 87 -13.49 -18.20 -0.29
C SER A 87 -12.07 -18.30 -0.84
N PRO A 88 -11.33 -17.17 -0.97
CA PRO A 88 -9.97 -17.17 -1.47
C PRO A 88 -9.02 -17.85 -0.48
N ASP A 89 -7.92 -18.39 -0.98
CA ASP A 89 -6.86 -18.98 -0.17
C ASP A 89 -6.04 -17.90 0.54
N VAL A 90 -5.99 -16.68 -0.03
CA VAL A 90 -5.33 -15.51 0.55
C VAL A 90 -5.97 -14.23 0.02
N ILE A 91 -6.03 -13.19 0.84
CA ILE A 91 -6.40 -11.82 0.43
C ILE A 91 -5.16 -10.94 0.47
N VAL A 92 -4.86 -10.27 -0.65
CA VAL A 92 -3.86 -9.21 -0.73
C VAL A 92 -4.58 -7.87 -0.56
N ALA A 93 -4.18 -7.08 0.43
CA ALA A 93 -4.85 -5.83 0.76
C ALA A 93 -3.88 -4.65 0.65
N HIS A 94 -4.23 -3.68 -0.19
CA HIS A 94 -3.41 -2.53 -0.52
C HIS A 94 -3.80 -1.32 0.34
N TYR A 95 -2.85 -0.85 1.16
CA TYR A 95 -3.00 0.21 2.15
C TYR A 95 -3.98 -0.07 3.31
N ALA A 96 -3.99 0.85 4.28
CA ALA A 96 -4.69 0.71 5.56
C ALA A 96 -6.20 0.46 5.40
N LEU A 97 -6.85 1.13 4.46
CA LEU A 97 -8.28 1.01 4.23
C LEU A 97 -8.68 -0.42 3.83
N ALA A 98 -7.97 -1.00 2.84
CA ALA A 98 -8.23 -2.36 2.37
C ALA A 98 -7.88 -3.41 3.44
N VAL A 99 -6.74 -3.23 4.14
CA VAL A 99 -6.33 -4.15 5.23
C VAL A 99 -7.38 -4.16 6.34
N SER A 100 -7.84 -2.99 6.78
CA SER A 100 -8.86 -2.88 7.83
C SER A 100 -10.18 -3.51 7.41
N ALA A 101 -10.63 -3.30 6.17
CA ALA A 101 -11.84 -3.91 5.63
C ALA A 101 -11.71 -5.44 5.54
N ALA A 102 -10.62 -5.97 5.01
CA ALA A 102 -10.36 -7.40 4.93
C ALA A 102 -10.29 -8.04 6.33
N MET A 103 -9.67 -7.37 7.31
CA MET A 103 -9.62 -7.88 8.69
C MET A 103 -10.99 -7.99 9.34
N ARG A 104 -11.92 -7.07 9.05
CA ARG A 104 -13.31 -7.13 9.54
C ARG A 104 -14.11 -8.22 8.84
N ALA A 105 -13.93 -8.37 7.53
CA ALA A 105 -14.72 -9.30 6.71
C ALA A 105 -14.39 -10.78 6.98
N THR A 106 -13.17 -11.12 7.38
CA THR A 106 -12.81 -12.52 7.68
C THR A 106 -12.02 -12.65 8.98
N ARG A 107 -12.14 -13.82 9.62
CA ARG A 107 -11.32 -14.19 10.79
C ARG A 107 -10.32 -15.30 10.49
N THR A 108 -10.43 -15.95 9.34
CA THR A 108 -9.68 -17.18 9.03
C THR A 108 -8.81 -17.06 7.78
N ILE A 109 -9.23 -16.29 6.77
CA ILE A 109 -8.47 -16.17 5.53
C ILE A 109 -7.20 -15.35 5.80
N PRO A 110 -6.01 -15.84 5.40
CA PRO A 110 -4.76 -15.10 5.44
C PRO A 110 -4.84 -13.76 4.71
N ILE A 111 -4.21 -12.72 5.26
CA ILE A 111 -4.16 -11.39 4.66
C ILE A 111 -2.69 -10.98 4.48
N VAL A 112 -2.33 -10.60 3.26
CA VAL A 112 -1.03 -10.01 2.92
C VAL A 112 -1.20 -8.51 2.75
N MET A 113 -0.53 -7.72 3.59
CA MET A 113 -0.44 -6.26 3.43
C MET A 113 0.50 -5.92 2.28
N ALA A 114 0.07 -5.04 1.36
CA ALA A 114 0.83 -4.70 0.15
C ALA A 114 0.81 -3.19 -0.19
N PRO A 115 1.61 -2.36 0.46
CA PRO A 115 2.07 -2.34 1.86
C PRO A 115 1.05 -1.68 2.81
N HIS A 116 1.39 -1.60 4.11
CA HIS A 116 0.64 -0.83 5.11
C HIS A 116 1.53 0.23 5.78
N GLY A 117 1.02 1.46 5.98
CA GLY A 117 1.82 2.59 6.47
C GLY A 117 2.16 2.55 7.97
N ALA A 118 1.33 1.90 8.80
CA ALA A 118 1.46 1.91 10.26
C ALA A 118 0.90 0.63 10.92
N PRO A 119 1.38 -0.57 10.56
CA PRO A 119 0.76 -1.81 11.04
C PRO A 119 0.92 -2.06 12.53
N LEU A 120 2.04 -1.63 13.13
CA LEU A 120 2.30 -1.74 14.57
C LEU A 120 1.46 -0.75 15.37
N GLN A 121 1.44 0.52 14.96
CA GLN A 121 0.74 1.60 15.65
C GLN A 121 -0.77 1.38 15.68
N LEU A 122 -1.30 0.66 14.69
CA LEU A 122 -2.72 0.29 14.59
C LEU A 122 -3.04 -1.08 15.21
N GLY A 123 -2.07 -1.76 15.80
CA GLY A 123 -2.28 -3.08 16.43
C GLY A 123 -2.73 -4.17 15.43
N ILE A 124 -2.37 -4.03 14.16
CA ILE A 124 -2.68 -5.02 13.10
C ILE A 124 -1.79 -6.25 13.25
N ILE A 125 -0.58 -6.04 13.72
CA ILE A 125 0.42 -7.07 14.02
C ILE A 125 1.02 -6.83 15.41
N ASP A 126 1.44 -7.91 16.08
CA ASP A 126 2.05 -7.85 17.41
C ASP A 126 3.50 -7.34 17.34
N SER A 127 4.24 -7.78 16.34
CA SER A 127 5.59 -7.33 16.03
C SER A 127 5.95 -7.60 14.57
N LEU A 128 7.01 -6.94 14.06
CA LEU A 128 7.50 -7.19 12.70
C LEU A 128 8.05 -8.61 12.54
N ALA A 129 8.77 -9.11 13.55
CA ALA A 129 9.37 -10.44 13.50
C ALA A 129 8.34 -11.57 13.65
N ARG A 130 7.28 -11.35 14.41
CA ARG A 130 6.19 -12.30 14.65
C ARG A 130 4.86 -11.56 14.65
N PRO A 131 4.17 -11.52 13.49
CA PRO A 131 2.90 -10.79 13.35
C PRO A 131 1.79 -11.28 14.26
N GLY A 132 1.81 -12.56 14.69
CA GLY A 132 0.94 -13.12 15.74
C GLY A 132 -0.44 -13.55 15.27
N GLY A 133 -0.90 -13.15 14.08
CA GLY A 133 -2.25 -13.38 13.61
C GLY A 133 -2.36 -13.90 12.19
N LYS A 134 -3.45 -13.54 11.52
CA LYS A 134 -3.72 -13.86 10.11
C LYS A 134 -3.15 -12.86 9.13
N VAL A 135 -2.52 -11.78 9.59
CA VAL A 135 -1.99 -10.68 8.78
C VAL A 135 -0.47 -10.73 8.78
N THR A 136 0.12 -10.63 7.61
CA THR A 136 1.56 -10.47 7.37
C THR A 136 1.80 -9.60 6.14
N GLY A 137 3.03 -9.46 5.66
CA GLY A 137 3.34 -8.78 4.40
C GLY A 137 4.34 -7.65 4.57
N LEU A 138 4.01 -6.46 4.09
CA LEU A 138 4.94 -5.37 3.90
C LEU A 138 4.49 -4.10 4.64
N SER A 139 5.41 -3.47 5.37
CA SER A 139 5.24 -2.13 5.92
C SER A 139 5.84 -1.10 4.95
N GLY A 140 5.13 0.00 4.69
CA GLY A 140 5.66 1.15 3.95
C GLY A 140 6.43 2.12 4.85
N MET A 141 6.39 1.93 6.18
CA MET A 141 6.99 2.82 7.19
C MET A 141 6.56 4.29 7.10
N ASP A 142 5.43 4.59 6.44
CA ASP A 142 5.02 5.99 6.22
C ASP A 142 4.80 6.78 7.53
N ALA A 143 4.41 6.10 8.60
CA ALA A 143 4.26 6.69 9.94
C ALA A 143 5.52 6.53 10.81
N GLU A 144 6.68 6.33 10.22
CA GLU A 144 7.97 6.18 10.92
C GLU A 144 9.06 7.06 10.30
N ILE A 145 8.73 7.73 9.18
CA ILE A 145 9.67 8.59 8.45
C ILE A 145 9.32 10.09 8.52
N GLY A 146 8.35 10.46 9.34
CA GLY A 146 7.95 11.86 9.51
C GLY A 146 9.10 12.75 9.96
N GLY A 147 9.92 12.27 10.91
CA GLY A 147 11.13 12.96 11.34
C GLY A 147 12.11 13.21 10.19
N LYS A 148 12.36 12.21 9.34
CA LYS A 148 13.23 12.35 8.15
C LYS A 148 12.64 13.31 7.11
N ARG A 149 11.34 13.30 6.92
CA ARG A 149 10.64 14.26 6.05
C ARG A 149 10.81 15.70 6.54
N VAL A 150 10.70 15.91 7.85
CA VAL A 150 10.93 17.22 8.48
C VAL A 150 12.37 17.66 8.34
N GLU A 151 13.35 16.79 8.57
CA GLU A 151 14.76 17.07 8.37
C GLU A 151 15.06 17.47 6.92
N LEU A 152 14.56 16.72 5.94
CA LEU A 152 14.72 17.03 4.52
C LEU A 152 14.11 18.40 4.17
N LEU A 153 12.93 18.74 4.70
CA LEU A 153 12.36 20.08 4.49
C LEU A 153 13.20 21.19 5.14
N ARG A 154 13.85 20.94 6.27
CA ARG A 154 14.76 21.93 6.90
C ARG A 154 16.04 22.14 6.08
N GLU A 155 16.55 21.10 5.43
CA GLU A 155 17.69 21.22 4.51
C GLU A 155 17.30 22.00 3.23
N LEU A 156 16.10 21.78 2.75
CA LEU A 156 15.58 22.48 1.55
C LEU A 156 15.19 23.92 1.82
N ILE A 157 14.70 24.23 3.03
CA ILE A 157 14.14 25.55 3.41
C ILE A 157 14.92 26.09 4.62
N PRO A 158 15.96 26.91 4.40
CA PRO A 158 16.89 27.36 5.47
C PRO A 158 16.24 28.06 6.67
N ASN A 159 15.10 28.76 6.46
CA ASN A 159 14.39 29.51 7.51
C ASN A 159 13.03 28.88 7.81
N LEU A 160 12.90 27.56 7.73
CA LEU A 160 11.67 26.86 8.03
C LEU A 160 11.29 27.04 9.51
N ARG A 161 10.05 27.48 9.75
CA ARG A 161 9.50 27.73 11.10
C ARG A 161 8.17 27.03 11.34
N SER A 162 7.44 26.71 10.26
CA SER A 162 6.09 26.17 10.35
C SER A 162 5.82 25.17 9.21
N ILE A 163 5.31 24.00 9.59
CA ILE A 163 4.89 22.94 8.68
C ILE A 163 3.41 22.63 8.93
N ALA A 164 2.63 22.58 7.86
CA ALA A 164 1.29 22.03 7.88
C ALA A 164 1.29 20.55 7.47
N ALA A 165 0.30 19.80 7.95
CA ALA A 165 -0.02 18.48 7.43
C ALA A 165 -1.44 18.47 6.87
N LEU A 166 -1.63 17.91 5.69
CA LEU A 166 -2.96 17.64 5.15
C LEU A 166 -3.26 16.15 5.29
N ALA A 167 -4.23 15.80 6.12
CA ALA A 167 -4.64 14.44 6.39
C ALA A 167 -6.15 14.25 6.20
N ALA A 168 -6.59 13.01 6.02
CA ALA A 168 -8.01 12.68 6.00
C ALA A 168 -8.59 12.75 7.43
N THR A 169 -9.92 12.83 7.53
CA THR A 169 -10.62 12.69 8.82
C THR A 169 -10.31 11.35 9.49
N PRO A 170 -10.54 11.19 10.81
CA PRO A 170 -10.25 9.96 11.55
C PRO A 170 -10.97 8.69 11.05
N THR A 171 -11.93 8.83 10.12
CA THR A 171 -12.54 7.68 9.42
C THR A 171 -11.53 6.89 8.59
N ASN A 172 -10.41 7.52 8.18
CA ASN A 172 -9.27 6.80 7.63
C ASN A 172 -8.33 6.40 8.79
N PRO A 173 -8.14 5.09 9.03
CA PRO A 173 -7.38 4.61 10.20
C PRO A 173 -5.91 5.05 10.21
N TYR A 174 -5.34 5.38 9.05
CA TYR A 174 -3.95 5.83 8.95
C TYR A 174 -3.76 7.31 9.35
N SER A 175 -4.83 8.12 9.42
CA SER A 175 -4.71 9.58 9.70
C SER A 175 -4.07 9.89 11.05
N GLY A 176 -4.47 9.18 12.10
CA GLY A 176 -3.89 9.34 13.44
C GLY A 176 -2.38 9.08 13.46
N PRO A 177 -1.91 7.88 13.10
CA PRO A 177 -0.49 7.57 13.01
C PRO A 177 0.32 8.55 12.15
N PHE A 178 -0.20 8.96 10.99
CA PHE A 178 0.47 9.91 10.09
C PHE A 178 0.67 11.30 10.75
N VAL A 179 -0.38 11.84 11.36
CA VAL A 179 -0.32 13.15 12.03
C VAL A 179 0.59 13.11 13.25
N GLU A 180 0.54 12.02 14.03
CA GLU A 180 1.35 11.91 15.25
C GLU A 180 2.85 11.75 14.95
N ASP A 181 3.21 10.96 13.94
CA ASP A 181 4.61 10.82 13.50
C ASP A 181 5.20 12.16 13.05
N LEU A 182 4.43 12.93 12.24
CA LEU A 182 4.83 14.27 11.85
C LEU A 182 4.92 15.22 13.03
N ARG A 183 3.96 15.17 13.97
CA ARG A 183 3.98 15.99 15.20
C ARG A 183 5.26 15.77 15.99
N LEU A 184 5.66 14.50 16.19
CA LEU A 184 6.89 14.17 16.89
C LEU A 184 8.12 14.74 16.16
N GLY A 185 8.19 14.59 14.84
CA GLY A 185 9.28 15.13 14.03
C GLY A 185 9.36 16.66 14.09
N VAL A 186 8.23 17.34 13.91
CA VAL A 186 8.15 18.82 13.94
C VAL A 186 8.48 19.38 15.33
N THR A 187 7.98 18.72 16.39
CA THR A 187 8.27 19.13 17.78
C THR A 187 9.75 19.00 18.10
N ARG A 188 10.38 17.88 17.73
CA ARG A 188 11.84 17.67 17.90
C ARG A 188 12.66 18.72 17.14
N ALA A 189 12.18 19.16 15.98
CA ALA A 189 12.82 20.19 15.18
C ALA A 189 12.59 21.63 15.71
N GLY A 190 11.76 21.82 16.74
CA GLY A 190 11.41 23.13 17.30
C GLY A 190 10.55 23.99 16.37
N LEU A 191 9.77 23.37 15.48
CA LEU A 191 8.92 24.04 14.51
C LEU A 191 7.47 24.10 14.97
N ARG A 192 6.68 25.03 14.40
CA ARG A 192 5.23 25.04 14.56
C ARG A 192 4.59 24.00 13.67
N PHE A 193 3.54 23.32 14.17
CA PHE A 193 2.83 22.27 13.45
C PHE A 193 1.33 22.59 13.34
N GLU A 194 0.82 22.57 12.11
CA GLU A 194 -0.59 22.84 11.80
C GLU A 194 -1.21 21.63 11.08
N PRO A 195 -1.76 20.66 11.80
CA PRO A 195 -2.46 19.53 11.20
C PRO A 195 -3.87 19.95 10.75
N ILE A 196 -4.21 19.73 9.48
CA ILE A 196 -5.52 20.00 8.91
C ILE A 196 -6.13 18.70 8.43
N LEU A 197 -7.24 18.32 9.02
CA LEU A 197 -8.00 17.11 8.70
C LEU A 197 -9.23 17.48 7.89
N ILE A 198 -9.39 16.82 6.74
CA ILE A 198 -10.49 17.09 5.79
C ILE A 198 -11.20 15.81 5.36
N GLY A 199 -12.49 15.94 5.05
CA GLY A 199 -13.32 14.84 4.58
C GLY A 199 -13.10 14.49 3.11
N GLY A 200 -12.60 15.42 2.30
CA GLY A 200 -12.40 15.18 0.88
C GLY A 200 -12.10 16.41 0.02
N PRO A 201 -12.14 16.24 -1.31
CA PRO A 201 -11.69 17.26 -2.27
C PRO A 201 -12.40 18.62 -2.22
N SER A 202 -13.65 18.65 -1.77
CA SER A 202 -14.42 19.90 -1.63
C SER A 202 -13.79 20.88 -0.63
N GLU A 203 -12.97 20.38 0.30
CA GLU A 203 -12.33 21.15 1.36
C GLU A 203 -10.88 21.56 1.04
N PHE A 204 -10.29 21.12 -0.08
CA PHE A 204 -8.90 21.45 -0.41
C PHE A 204 -8.63 22.95 -0.42
N ARG A 205 -9.48 23.75 -1.05
CA ARG A 205 -9.29 25.22 -1.15
C ARG A 205 -9.28 25.90 0.21
N SER A 206 -10.20 25.53 1.09
CA SER A 206 -10.28 26.08 2.45
C SER A 206 -9.13 25.61 3.32
N ALA A 207 -8.71 24.35 3.20
CA ALA A 207 -7.55 23.82 3.90
C ALA A 207 -6.27 24.59 3.58
N PHE A 208 -5.99 24.84 2.29
CA PHE A 208 -4.81 25.59 1.87
C PHE A 208 -4.88 27.08 2.27
N ALA A 209 -6.08 27.68 2.25
CA ALA A 209 -6.26 29.03 2.78
C ALA A 209 -5.99 29.11 4.30
N THR A 210 -6.38 28.08 5.06
CA THR A 210 -6.08 27.97 6.50
C THR A 210 -4.58 27.83 6.74
N MET A 211 -3.87 26.98 5.98
CA MET A 211 -2.42 26.84 6.06
C MET A 211 -1.69 28.16 5.80
N ALA A 212 -2.12 28.89 4.77
CA ALA A 212 -1.54 30.19 4.42
C ALA A 212 -1.79 31.23 5.55
N LYS A 213 -2.99 31.25 6.14
CA LYS A 213 -3.32 32.12 7.29
C LYS A 213 -2.50 31.77 8.53
N ALA A 214 -2.18 30.50 8.74
CA ALA A 214 -1.29 30.01 9.80
C ALA A 214 0.20 30.24 9.48
N GLU A 215 0.52 30.90 8.37
CA GLU A 215 1.90 31.16 7.91
C GLU A 215 2.74 29.87 7.76
N ALA A 216 2.12 28.77 7.37
CA ALA A 216 2.86 27.58 7.02
C ALA A 216 3.77 27.83 5.81
N GLN A 217 4.99 27.30 5.84
CA GLN A 217 5.96 27.42 4.75
C GLN A 217 6.02 26.14 3.92
N ALA A 218 5.65 25.01 4.52
CA ALA A 218 5.58 23.71 3.85
C ALA A 218 4.31 22.97 4.24
N VAL A 219 3.86 22.09 3.36
CA VAL A 219 2.78 21.15 3.64
C VAL A 219 3.25 19.73 3.32
N ILE A 220 3.04 18.81 4.27
CA ILE A 220 3.22 17.37 4.05
C ILE A 220 1.85 16.74 3.86
N VAL A 221 1.64 16.12 2.70
CA VAL A 221 0.34 15.59 2.29
C VAL A 221 0.29 14.08 2.45
N MET A 222 -0.77 13.61 3.11
CA MET A 222 -1.04 12.20 3.31
C MET A 222 -1.22 11.47 1.96
N PRO A 223 -0.62 10.27 1.76
CA PRO A 223 -0.70 9.52 0.49
C PRO A 223 -2.12 9.24 -0.01
N PHE A 224 -3.10 9.21 0.89
CA PHE A 224 -4.52 9.06 0.57
C PHE A 224 -5.03 10.06 -0.48
N PHE A 225 -4.46 11.27 -0.51
CA PHE A 225 -4.84 12.33 -1.42
C PHE A 225 -4.05 12.35 -2.75
N ASP A 226 -3.15 11.40 -2.97
CA ASP A 226 -2.34 11.35 -4.20
C ASP A 226 -3.15 11.32 -5.52
N PRO A 227 -4.33 10.69 -5.62
CA PRO A 227 -5.18 10.81 -6.81
C PRO A 227 -5.55 12.26 -7.17
N HIS A 228 -5.48 13.17 -6.21
CA HIS A 228 -5.78 14.60 -6.39
C HIS A 228 -4.52 15.48 -6.46
N ARG A 229 -3.32 14.90 -6.65
CA ARG A 229 -2.03 15.59 -6.59
C ARG A 229 -1.95 16.84 -7.44
N VAL A 230 -2.51 16.85 -8.64
CA VAL A 230 -2.45 18.00 -9.54
C VAL A 230 -3.08 19.25 -8.91
N ILE A 231 -4.32 19.14 -8.44
CA ILE A 231 -5.00 20.27 -7.77
C ILE A 231 -4.32 20.66 -6.47
N LEU A 232 -3.78 19.71 -5.71
CA LEU A 232 -3.09 19.97 -4.45
C LEU A 232 -1.78 20.74 -4.67
N VAL A 233 -1.02 20.34 -5.67
CA VAL A 233 0.22 21.02 -6.08
C VAL A 233 -0.06 22.44 -6.59
N GLU A 234 -1.11 22.63 -7.40
CA GLU A 234 -1.55 23.96 -7.87
C GLU A 234 -1.94 24.87 -6.67
N LEU A 235 -2.66 24.34 -5.70
CA LEU A 235 -3.02 25.07 -4.48
C LEU A 235 -1.79 25.42 -3.65
N ALA A 236 -0.83 24.51 -3.52
CA ALA A 236 0.42 24.77 -2.82
C ALA A 236 1.22 25.88 -3.52
N ALA A 237 1.35 25.83 -4.83
CA ALA A 237 2.01 26.86 -5.64
C ALA A 237 1.32 28.23 -5.47
N LYS A 238 -0.02 28.28 -5.54
CA LYS A 238 -0.81 29.49 -5.33
C LYS A 238 -0.53 30.16 -4.00
N HIS A 239 -0.36 29.37 -2.94
CA HIS A 239 -0.10 29.84 -1.58
C HIS A 239 1.39 29.88 -1.21
N ARG A 240 2.29 29.61 -2.17
CA ARG A 240 3.76 29.57 -2.00
C ARG A 240 4.19 28.60 -0.90
N LEU A 241 3.48 27.47 -0.77
CA LEU A 241 3.80 26.39 0.16
C LEU A 241 4.72 25.37 -0.53
N ALA A 242 5.79 24.99 0.13
CA ALA A 242 6.62 23.86 -0.30
C ALA A 242 5.83 22.56 -0.12
N TYR A 243 5.42 21.94 -1.21
CA TYR A 243 4.63 20.70 -1.20
C TYR A 243 5.55 19.49 -1.07
N MET A 244 5.27 18.66 -0.09
CA MET A 244 5.94 17.36 0.12
C MET A 244 4.91 16.24 0.26
N SER A 245 5.19 15.10 -0.35
CA SER A 245 4.39 13.87 -0.20
C SER A 245 5.25 12.61 -0.33
N GLY A 246 4.61 11.43 -0.26
CA GLY A 246 5.22 10.14 -0.62
C GLY A 246 5.14 9.81 -2.11
N SER A 247 4.72 10.74 -2.97
CA SER A 247 4.48 10.48 -4.39
C SER A 247 5.49 11.20 -5.28
N ARG A 248 6.30 10.42 -6.00
CA ARG A 248 7.18 10.92 -7.05
C ARG A 248 6.39 11.67 -8.12
N ASP A 249 5.18 11.17 -8.45
CA ASP A 249 4.32 11.79 -9.47
C ASP A 249 3.78 13.15 -9.02
N ALA A 250 3.55 13.35 -7.72
CA ALA A 250 3.20 14.67 -7.19
C ALA A 250 4.37 15.66 -7.34
N THR A 251 5.61 15.20 -7.14
CA THR A 251 6.80 16.02 -7.37
C THR A 251 6.95 16.36 -8.86
N ALA A 252 6.70 15.41 -9.76
CA ALA A 252 6.69 15.64 -11.20
C ALA A 252 5.59 16.62 -11.65
N ALA A 253 4.44 16.60 -10.96
CA ALA A 253 3.35 17.53 -11.22
C ALA A 253 3.60 18.97 -10.69
N GLY A 254 4.73 19.23 -10.02
CA GLY A 254 5.12 20.53 -9.49
C GLY A 254 5.25 20.61 -7.97
N GLY A 255 5.13 19.49 -7.24
CA GLY A 255 5.52 19.43 -5.82
C GLY A 255 7.02 19.70 -5.67
N LEU A 256 7.46 20.18 -4.50
CA LEU A 256 8.88 20.46 -4.26
C LEU A 256 9.68 19.16 -4.11
N VAL A 257 9.19 18.24 -3.31
CA VAL A 257 9.96 17.05 -2.94
C VAL A 257 9.04 15.88 -2.58
N SER A 258 9.48 14.68 -2.89
CA SER A 258 8.90 13.44 -2.37
C SER A 258 9.93 12.61 -1.63
N MET A 259 9.46 11.88 -0.60
CA MET A 259 10.25 10.88 0.11
C MET A 259 9.35 9.71 0.49
N ALA A 260 9.63 8.54 -0.08
CA ALA A 260 8.88 7.31 0.17
C ALA A 260 9.72 6.06 -0.10
N ALA A 261 9.21 4.92 0.35
CA ALA A 261 9.72 3.61 -0.07
C ALA A 261 9.54 3.40 -1.59
N ASN A 262 10.30 2.48 -2.15
CA ASN A 262 10.08 2.01 -3.53
C ASN A 262 8.82 1.12 -3.57
N PHE A 263 7.66 1.73 -3.76
CA PHE A 263 6.38 1.02 -3.77
C PHE A 263 6.28 -0.06 -4.86
N PRO A 264 6.73 0.14 -6.11
CA PRO A 264 6.76 -0.93 -7.10
C PRO A 264 7.48 -2.20 -6.63
N GLU A 265 8.61 -2.07 -5.97
CA GLU A 265 9.36 -3.20 -5.39
C GLU A 265 8.56 -3.89 -4.27
N LEU A 266 7.92 -3.11 -3.40
CA LEU A 266 7.06 -3.66 -2.35
C LEU A 266 5.84 -4.38 -2.95
N TYR A 267 5.27 -3.88 -4.05
CA TYR A 267 4.15 -4.52 -4.72
C TYR A 267 4.54 -5.87 -5.34
N GLU A 268 5.71 -5.95 -5.98
CA GLU A 268 6.26 -7.21 -6.49
C GLU A 268 6.53 -8.19 -5.33
N ARG A 269 7.07 -7.68 -4.23
CA ARG A 269 7.40 -8.49 -3.05
C ARG A 269 6.17 -9.10 -2.37
N ALA A 270 4.98 -8.49 -2.49
CA ALA A 270 3.74 -9.05 -1.98
C ALA A 270 3.43 -10.44 -2.56
N ALA A 271 3.80 -10.69 -3.82
CA ALA A 271 3.64 -11.99 -4.45
C ALA A 271 4.45 -13.11 -3.75
N PHE A 272 5.61 -12.78 -3.19
CA PHE A 272 6.39 -13.74 -2.39
C PHE A 272 5.63 -14.22 -1.15
N TYR A 273 4.92 -13.34 -0.46
CA TYR A 273 4.10 -13.70 0.70
C TYR A 273 2.93 -14.59 0.30
N VAL A 274 2.30 -14.27 -0.84
CA VAL A 274 1.24 -15.12 -1.43
C VAL A 274 1.79 -16.51 -1.70
N ASP A 275 2.93 -16.64 -2.38
CA ASP A 275 3.59 -17.92 -2.67
C ASP A 275 3.85 -18.75 -1.40
N LYS A 276 4.38 -18.11 -0.34
CA LYS A 276 4.64 -18.78 0.93
C LYS A 276 3.37 -19.31 1.58
N ILE A 277 2.29 -18.52 1.56
CA ILE A 277 1.00 -18.90 2.14
C ILE A 277 0.37 -20.04 1.32
N LEU A 278 0.37 -19.97 -0.01
CA LEU A 278 -0.13 -21.03 -0.88
C LEU A 278 0.65 -22.33 -0.72
N LYS A 279 1.92 -22.26 -0.30
CA LYS A 279 2.78 -23.42 0.04
C LYS A 279 2.62 -23.88 1.49
N GLY A 280 1.67 -23.33 2.24
CA GLY A 280 1.31 -23.76 3.59
C GLY A 280 1.98 -23.01 4.74
N ALA A 281 2.73 -21.94 4.48
CA ALA A 281 3.26 -21.09 5.55
C ALA A 281 2.12 -20.34 6.26
N LYS A 282 2.21 -20.20 7.57
CA LYS A 282 1.24 -19.44 8.35
C LYS A 282 1.61 -17.97 8.39
N PRO A 283 0.68 -17.03 8.20
CA PRO A 283 0.96 -15.59 8.30
C PRO A 283 1.67 -15.19 9.61
N ALA A 284 1.26 -15.82 10.74
CA ALA A 284 1.86 -15.55 12.04
C ALA A 284 3.36 -15.83 12.14
N ASP A 285 3.89 -16.71 11.28
CA ASP A 285 5.29 -17.13 11.26
C ASP A 285 6.11 -16.41 10.17
N LEU A 286 5.46 -15.60 9.33
CA LEU A 286 6.10 -14.83 8.26
C LEU A 286 6.38 -13.40 8.75
N PRO A 287 7.65 -13.00 8.97
CA PRO A 287 7.99 -11.65 9.38
C PRO A 287 7.45 -10.59 8.41
N VAL A 288 7.04 -9.45 8.94
CA VAL A 288 6.69 -8.28 8.13
C VAL A 288 7.96 -7.57 7.71
N GLU A 289 8.16 -7.42 6.42
CA GLU A 289 9.31 -6.71 5.87
C GLU A 289 9.07 -5.20 5.83
N GLN A 290 10.15 -4.46 6.07
CA GLN A 290 10.20 -3.00 5.98
C GLN A 290 11.15 -2.59 4.85
N PRO A 291 10.91 -1.44 4.18
CA PRO A 291 11.86 -0.90 3.22
C PRO A 291 13.16 -0.50 3.92
N THR A 292 14.28 -0.86 3.31
CA THR A 292 15.62 -0.49 3.82
C THR A 292 16.10 0.84 3.23
N LYS A 293 15.47 1.32 2.15
CA LYS A 293 15.80 2.56 1.45
C LYS A 293 14.54 3.36 1.15
N PHE A 294 14.69 4.66 1.19
CA PHE A 294 13.68 5.61 0.77
C PHE A 294 14.22 6.37 -0.44
N GLN A 295 13.37 6.55 -1.43
CA GLN A 295 13.68 7.33 -2.62
C GLN A 295 13.28 8.77 -2.40
N VAL A 296 14.16 9.68 -2.78
CA VAL A 296 13.95 11.13 -2.75
C VAL A 296 13.95 11.66 -4.17
N ALA A 297 12.89 12.40 -4.54
CA ALA A 297 12.85 13.16 -5.78
C ALA A 297 12.64 14.64 -5.48
N ILE A 298 13.39 15.54 -6.14
CA ILE A 298 13.31 16.99 -5.97
C ILE A 298 12.97 17.63 -7.31
N ASN A 299 12.05 18.61 -7.31
CA ASN A 299 11.70 19.41 -8.49
C ASN A 299 12.43 20.75 -8.44
N MET A 300 13.37 20.92 -9.34
CA MET A 300 14.21 22.13 -9.42
C MET A 300 13.44 23.37 -9.89
N LYS A 301 12.46 23.22 -10.79
CA LYS A 301 11.61 24.34 -11.21
C LYS A 301 10.79 24.89 -10.04
N THR A 302 10.25 23.98 -9.22
CA THR A 302 9.50 24.36 -8.02
C THR A 302 10.42 24.97 -6.95
N ALA A 303 11.63 24.42 -6.76
CA ALA A 303 12.62 25.02 -5.87
C ALA A 303 12.94 26.47 -6.29
N GLN A 304 13.22 26.70 -7.57
CA GLN A 304 13.48 28.02 -8.13
C GLN A 304 12.29 28.97 -7.96
N ALA A 305 11.05 28.50 -8.23
CA ALA A 305 9.84 29.31 -8.09
C ALA A 305 9.58 29.74 -6.62
N LEU A 306 10.01 28.92 -5.67
CA LEU A 306 9.97 29.23 -4.24
C LEU A 306 11.15 30.08 -3.74
N GLY A 307 12.16 30.35 -4.61
CA GLY A 307 13.38 31.06 -4.26
C GLY A 307 14.36 30.22 -3.42
N LEU A 308 14.31 28.92 -3.55
CA LEU A 308 15.16 27.98 -2.81
C LEU A 308 16.40 27.63 -3.62
N THR A 309 17.56 27.61 -2.97
CA THR A 309 18.82 27.12 -3.54
C THR A 309 19.13 25.76 -2.93
N ILE A 310 19.12 24.73 -3.75
CA ILE A 310 19.39 23.37 -3.32
C ILE A 310 20.91 23.14 -3.32
N SER A 311 21.46 22.67 -2.20
CA SER A 311 22.91 22.42 -2.09
C SER A 311 23.35 21.26 -3.00
N PRO A 312 24.57 21.34 -3.57
CA PRO A 312 25.13 20.22 -4.34
C PRO A 312 25.20 18.92 -3.55
N THR A 313 25.42 19.01 -2.24
CA THR A 313 25.47 17.83 -1.36
C THR A 313 24.11 17.15 -1.30
N LEU A 314 23.01 17.90 -1.17
CA LEU A 314 21.66 17.35 -1.14
C LEU A 314 21.27 16.76 -2.49
N LEU A 315 21.62 17.42 -3.60
CA LEU A 315 21.40 16.87 -4.95
C LEU A 315 22.13 15.56 -5.17
N ALA A 316 23.35 15.40 -4.64
CA ALA A 316 24.11 14.15 -4.74
C ALA A 316 23.51 12.99 -3.93
N GLN A 317 22.66 13.30 -2.94
CA GLN A 317 21.94 12.31 -2.12
C GLN A 317 20.51 12.04 -2.62
N THR A 318 20.09 12.76 -3.65
CA THR A 318 18.76 12.64 -4.24
C THR A 318 18.76 11.58 -5.34
N ASP A 319 17.77 10.66 -5.30
CA ASP A 319 17.68 9.59 -6.30
C ASP A 319 17.21 10.12 -7.65
N GLU A 320 16.42 11.19 -7.68
CA GLU A 320 15.91 11.81 -8.90
C GLU A 320 15.81 13.33 -8.80
N VAL A 321 16.32 14.02 -9.82
CA VAL A 321 16.17 15.46 -9.99
C VAL A 321 15.26 15.72 -11.19
N ILE A 322 14.13 16.40 -10.95
CA ILE A 322 13.13 16.76 -11.96
C ILE A 322 13.36 18.22 -12.39
N GLU A 323 13.62 18.42 -13.68
CA GLU A 323 13.92 19.71 -14.31
C GLU A 323 12.69 20.29 -15.05
#